data_f44ffa2e7650173f20ef75df72948350
#
_entry.id   f44ffa2e7650173f20ef75df72948350
#
_cell.length_a   1.000
_cell.length_b   1.000
_cell.length_c   1.000
_cell.angle_alpha   90.00
_cell.angle_beta   90.00
_cell.angle_gamma   90.00
#
_symmetry.space_group_name_H-M   'P 1'
#
loop_
_entity.id
_entity.type
_entity.pdbx_description
1 polymer ?
#
loop_
_entity_poly.entity_id
_entity_poly.type
_entity_poly.pdbx_seq_one_letter_code
_entity_poly.pdbx_strand_id
1 'polypeptide(L)'
;MKQLNPQIGLEQELNRQIYEALQGSVVEEVLRQVRTDASDSYWRSTLEGHSFKVERSLLGHLYDLFYEVKARLGYDEKVDFYITGDASVNAFSVAAEGEGAPHIVNINSALVELMSDDELRFVIGHELGHLMNRNTALLRLIHFVFPPQSNMPIALQHKIKLWQQLSELVADRYGYMAVGSLPVCVSAFFKMASGLNLMKMNVSIDALVEENIKHLDYFLNDKGLSRADHPVNPIRVQALNLFAACQTDEELEKRMEELIGILLKVGNEEIDQHMMMFVATAGLIVSSADEEISKDEVNTILDHLAGYHIFPKSLLDAVAASEKVSDMFVESVQHIMELDPSMREGMMGYVIRLILSDKDIKGKEVELLYNLGENVFGYTRKEIANLFGKYIQIGYVPSHELMYR
;
A
#
# COMPACT_ATOMS: atom_id res chain seq x y z
N MET A 1 -27.51 11.18 14.26
CA MET A 1 -26.10 11.60 14.07
C MET A 1 -25.81 11.58 12.58
N LYS A 2 -25.16 12.60 12.02
CA LYS A 2 -24.69 12.56 10.64
C LYS A 2 -23.60 11.48 10.57
N GLN A 3 -23.73 10.56 9.67
CA GLN A 3 -22.75 9.49 9.49
C GLN A 3 -21.53 10.11 8.79
N LEU A 4 -20.35 10.02 9.41
CA LEU A 4 -19.10 10.50 8.81
C LEU A 4 -18.74 9.65 7.59
N ASN A 5 -18.05 10.26 6.64
CA ASN A 5 -17.53 9.56 5.48
C ASN A 5 -16.40 8.59 5.92
N PRO A 6 -16.51 7.28 5.64
CA PRO A 6 -15.44 6.34 5.97
C PRO A 6 -14.21 6.49 5.09
N GLN A 7 -14.30 7.17 3.95
CA GLN A 7 -13.21 7.33 3.00
C GLN A 7 -12.11 8.25 3.55
N ILE A 8 -10.88 8.03 3.08
CA ILE A 8 -9.73 8.91 3.28
C ILE A 8 -9.33 9.46 1.91
N GLY A 9 -9.36 10.79 1.74
CA GLY A 9 -9.12 11.44 0.45
C GLY A 9 -7.77 11.03 -0.17
N LEU A 10 -6.71 10.95 0.64
CA LEU A 10 -5.38 10.51 0.18
C LEU A 10 -5.38 9.05 -0.29
N GLU A 11 -6.13 8.16 0.37
CA GLU A 11 -6.26 6.75 -0.07
C GLU A 11 -6.89 6.67 -1.45
N GLN A 12 -7.98 7.41 -1.68
CA GLN A 12 -8.66 7.44 -2.97
C GLN A 12 -7.76 7.99 -4.08
N GLU A 13 -7.02 9.04 -3.80
CA GLU A 13 -6.08 9.63 -4.75
C GLU A 13 -4.94 8.68 -5.10
N LEU A 14 -4.35 7.99 -4.12
CA LEU A 14 -3.33 6.97 -4.36
C LEU A 14 -3.89 5.77 -5.14
N ASN A 15 -5.11 5.32 -4.81
CA ASN A 15 -5.80 4.27 -5.57
C ASN A 15 -5.90 4.63 -7.05
N ARG A 16 -6.39 5.84 -7.35
CA ARG A 16 -6.50 6.36 -8.72
C ARG A 16 -5.14 6.42 -9.42
N GLN A 17 -4.11 6.98 -8.76
CA GLN A 17 -2.78 7.11 -9.33
C GLN A 17 -2.11 5.77 -9.61
N ILE A 18 -2.25 4.80 -8.70
CA ILE A 18 -1.72 3.44 -8.89
C ILE A 18 -2.44 2.77 -10.06
N TYR A 19 -3.78 2.86 -10.10
CA TYR A 19 -4.58 2.30 -11.18
C TYR A 19 -4.16 2.86 -12.55
N GLU A 20 -4.00 4.17 -12.66
CA GLU A 20 -3.53 4.84 -13.87
C GLU A 20 -2.11 4.43 -14.25
N ALA A 21 -1.17 4.39 -13.29
CA ALA A 21 0.20 3.95 -13.51
C ALA A 21 0.32 2.50 -14.02
N LEU A 22 -0.60 1.64 -13.60
CA LEU A 22 -0.69 0.25 -14.05
C LEU A 22 -1.44 0.09 -15.38
N GLN A 23 -1.98 1.16 -15.95
CA GLN A 23 -2.93 1.08 -17.07
C GLN A 23 -4.09 0.13 -16.75
N GLY A 24 -4.69 0.30 -15.58
CA GLY A 24 -5.59 -0.65 -14.95
C GLY A 24 -6.70 -1.18 -15.85
N SER A 25 -7.32 -0.35 -16.70
CA SER A 25 -8.36 -0.78 -17.63
C SER A 25 -7.87 -1.82 -18.66
N VAL A 26 -6.62 -1.70 -19.12
CA VAL A 26 -6.01 -2.67 -20.05
C VAL A 26 -5.69 -3.97 -19.30
N VAL A 27 -5.13 -3.84 -18.10
CA VAL A 27 -4.78 -5.00 -17.26
C VAL A 27 -6.03 -5.77 -16.83
N GLU A 28 -7.11 -5.08 -16.47
CA GLU A 28 -8.41 -5.73 -16.16
C GLU A 28 -8.94 -6.53 -17.35
N GLU A 29 -8.85 -5.99 -18.58
CA GLU A 29 -9.27 -6.71 -19.77
C GLU A 29 -8.44 -7.96 -20.03
N VAL A 30 -7.11 -7.86 -19.84
CA VAL A 30 -6.22 -9.03 -19.95
C VAL A 30 -6.57 -10.07 -18.89
N LEU A 31 -6.79 -9.66 -17.64
CA LEU A 31 -7.16 -10.57 -16.55
C LEU A 31 -8.48 -11.31 -16.79
N ARG A 32 -9.46 -10.68 -17.45
CA ARG A 32 -10.71 -11.35 -17.83
C ARG A 32 -10.48 -12.51 -18.83
N GLN A 33 -9.43 -12.41 -19.64
CA GLN A 33 -9.12 -13.40 -20.68
C GLN A 33 -8.14 -14.48 -20.20
N VAL A 34 -7.34 -14.20 -19.18
CA VAL A 34 -6.29 -15.09 -18.66
C VAL A 34 -6.68 -15.59 -17.27
N ARG A 35 -6.86 -16.90 -17.15
CA ARG A 35 -7.03 -17.55 -15.84
C ARG A 35 -5.68 -17.64 -15.15
N THR A 36 -5.51 -16.90 -14.06
CA THR A 36 -4.32 -16.93 -13.23
C THR A 36 -4.63 -17.52 -11.85
N ASP A 37 -3.61 -17.91 -11.10
CA ASP A 37 -3.75 -18.37 -9.71
C ASP A 37 -4.28 -17.27 -8.78
N ALA A 38 -4.25 -16.00 -9.24
CA ALA A 38 -4.83 -14.84 -8.55
C ALA A 38 -6.31 -14.61 -8.91
N SER A 39 -6.90 -15.41 -9.81
CA SER A 39 -8.29 -15.25 -10.23
C SER A 39 -9.28 -15.62 -9.11
N ASP A 40 -10.46 -14.99 -9.09
CA ASP A 40 -11.54 -15.36 -8.18
C ASP A 40 -11.98 -16.80 -8.38
N SER A 41 -11.88 -17.33 -9.61
CA SER A 41 -12.18 -18.72 -9.93
C SER A 41 -11.25 -19.72 -9.23
N TYR A 42 -9.98 -19.38 -9.03
CA TYR A 42 -9.04 -20.21 -8.25
C TYR A 42 -9.46 -20.24 -6.78
N TRP A 43 -9.68 -19.07 -6.17
CA TRP A 43 -10.10 -18.97 -4.78
C TRP A 43 -11.44 -19.66 -4.56
N ARG A 44 -12.40 -19.48 -5.47
CA ARG A 44 -13.70 -20.14 -5.41
C ARG A 44 -13.56 -21.65 -5.45
N SER A 45 -12.80 -22.19 -6.40
CA SER A 45 -12.59 -23.65 -6.50
C SER A 45 -11.91 -24.22 -5.25
N THR A 46 -10.94 -23.49 -4.70
CA THR A 46 -10.23 -23.89 -3.49
C THR A 46 -11.18 -23.91 -2.27
N LEU A 47 -11.97 -22.85 -2.09
CA LEU A 47 -12.87 -22.72 -0.94
C LEU A 47 -14.06 -23.68 -1.04
N GLU A 48 -14.65 -23.84 -2.23
CA GLU A 48 -15.73 -24.85 -2.42
C GLU A 48 -15.25 -26.28 -2.16
N GLY A 49 -13.97 -26.56 -2.43
CA GLY A 49 -13.39 -27.90 -2.21
C GLY A 49 -12.89 -28.15 -0.79
N HIS A 50 -12.51 -27.10 -0.03
CA HIS A 50 -11.77 -27.26 1.23
C HIS A 50 -12.31 -26.43 2.40
N SER A 51 -13.38 -25.65 2.20
CA SER A 51 -13.94 -24.77 3.19
C SER A 51 -15.45 -24.97 3.33
N PHE A 52 -16.03 -24.39 4.34
CA PHE A 52 -17.45 -24.48 4.63
C PHE A 52 -18.16 -23.22 4.14
N LYS A 53 -19.00 -23.32 3.11
CA LYS A 53 -19.83 -22.20 2.67
C LYS A 53 -20.91 -21.93 3.71
N VAL A 54 -21.02 -20.69 4.14
CA VAL A 54 -22.00 -20.28 5.15
C VAL A 54 -23.37 -20.12 4.50
N GLU A 55 -24.21 -21.12 4.76
CA GLU A 55 -25.60 -21.11 4.34
C GLU A 55 -26.53 -21.07 5.56
N ARG A 56 -27.69 -20.44 5.40
CA ARG A 56 -28.64 -20.27 6.50
C ARG A 56 -29.13 -21.60 7.10
N SER A 57 -29.23 -22.64 6.26
CA SER A 57 -29.62 -23.99 6.65
C SER A 57 -28.60 -24.73 7.50
N LEU A 58 -27.32 -24.33 7.43
CA LEU A 58 -26.20 -25.03 8.07
C LEU A 58 -25.58 -24.21 9.20
N LEU A 59 -25.27 -22.95 8.97
CA LEU A 59 -24.63 -22.04 9.92
C LEU A 59 -25.48 -20.77 10.10
N GLY A 60 -26.77 -20.97 10.46
CA GLY A 60 -27.76 -19.91 10.50
C GLY A 60 -27.36 -18.70 11.32
N HIS A 61 -26.69 -18.88 12.47
CA HIS A 61 -26.21 -17.79 13.30
C HIS A 61 -25.16 -16.92 12.58
N LEU A 62 -24.11 -17.53 12.01
CA LEU A 62 -23.08 -16.81 11.27
C LEU A 62 -23.63 -16.19 9.98
N TYR A 63 -24.57 -16.88 9.32
CA TYR A 63 -25.26 -16.34 8.16
C TYR A 63 -26.04 -15.05 8.51
N ASP A 64 -26.85 -15.09 9.55
CA ASP A 64 -27.66 -13.95 9.98
C ASP A 64 -26.76 -12.76 10.41
N LEU A 65 -25.66 -13.03 11.11
CA LEU A 65 -24.68 -12.04 11.52
C LEU A 65 -23.99 -11.38 10.31
N PHE A 66 -23.58 -12.15 9.31
CA PHE A 66 -22.99 -11.65 8.09
C PHE A 66 -23.93 -10.75 7.31
N TYR A 67 -25.18 -11.20 7.11
CA TYR A 67 -26.17 -10.44 6.35
C TYR A 67 -26.67 -9.21 7.11
N GLU A 68 -26.69 -9.22 8.44
CA GLU A 68 -26.95 -8.04 9.27
C GLU A 68 -25.89 -6.96 9.02
N VAL A 69 -24.61 -7.32 9.06
CA VAL A 69 -23.49 -6.38 8.77
C VAL A 69 -23.58 -5.84 7.36
N LYS A 70 -23.81 -6.71 6.37
CA LYS A 70 -23.96 -6.33 4.98
C LYS A 70 -25.08 -5.32 4.78
N ALA A 71 -26.25 -5.55 5.38
CA ALA A 71 -27.39 -4.65 5.33
C ALA A 71 -27.11 -3.31 6.05
N ARG A 72 -26.43 -3.37 7.21
CA ARG A 72 -26.05 -2.19 8.00
C ARG A 72 -25.11 -1.26 7.25
N LEU A 73 -24.20 -1.81 6.47
CA LEU A 73 -23.26 -1.06 5.62
C LEU A 73 -23.89 -0.61 4.29
N GLY A 74 -25.10 -1.06 3.95
CA GLY A 74 -25.76 -0.76 2.68
C GLY A 74 -25.04 -1.40 1.49
N TYR A 75 -24.43 -2.56 1.68
CA TYR A 75 -23.69 -3.25 0.63
C TYR A 75 -24.56 -4.26 -0.11
N ASP A 76 -24.95 -3.95 -1.34
CA ASP A 76 -25.93 -4.73 -2.12
C ASP A 76 -25.29 -5.79 -3.04
N GLU A 77 -23.98 -5.73 -3.28
CA GLU A 77 -23.27 -6.70 -4.13
C GLU A 77 -23.39 -8.12 -3.58
N LYS A 78 -23.34 -9.12 -4.47
CA LYS A 78 -23.36 -10.52 -4.06
C LYS A 78 -22.06 -10.92 -3.41
N VAL A 79 -22.13 -11.65 -2.30
CA VAL A 79 -20.97 -12.17 -1.58
C VAL A 79 -21.22 -13.62 -1.17
N ASP A 80 -20.27 -14.49 -1.48
CA ASP A 80 -20.19 -15.83 -0.90
C ASP A 80 -19.33 -15.77 0.35
N PHE A 81 -19.82 -16.34 1.44
CA PHE A 81 -19.15 -16.34 2.73
C PHE A 81 -18.69 -17.75 3.09
N TYR A 82 -17.40 -17.88 3.46
CA TYR A 82 -16.77 -19.16 3.78
C TYR A 82 -16.10 -19.15 5.15
N ILE A 83 -16.03 -20.34 5.76
CA ILE A 83 -15.21 -20.62 6.93
C ILE A 83 -14.20 -21.70 6.55
N THR A 84 -12.92 -21.39 6.70
CA THR A 84 -11.81 -22.33 6.45
C THR A 84 -11.26 -22.86 7.76
N GLY A 85 -11.02 -24.18 7.84
CA GLY A 85 -10.34 -24.81 8.97
C GLY A 85 -8.87 -24.44 9.00
N ASP A 86 -8.51 -23.37 9.73
CA ASP A 86 -7.15 -22.87 9.87
C ASP A 86 -6.91 -22.37 11.30
N ALA A 87 -5.72 -22.64 11.83
CA ALA A 87 -5.31 -22.22 13.17
C ALA A 87 -4.88 -20.74 13.25
N SER A 88 -4.65 -20.09 12.13
CA SER A 88 -4.35 -18.65 12.10
C SER A 88 -5.63 -17.83 12.36
N VAL A 89 -5.50 -16.81 13.20
CA VAL A 89 -6.57 -15.87 13.49
C VAL A 89 -6.61 -14.82 12.39
N ASN A 90 -7.25 -15.14 11.26
CA ASN A 90 -7.24 -14.32 10.06
C ASN A 90 -8.56 -14.39 9.29
N ALA A 91 -8.79 -13.37 8.45
CA ALA A 91 -9.85 -13.29 7.46
C ALA A 91 -9.30 -12.66 6.18
N PHE A 92 -9.99 -12.83 5.07
CA PHE A 92 -9.66 -12.15 3.82
C PHE A 92 -10.87 -12.02 2.90
N SER A 93 -10.80 -11.07 1.98
CA SER A 93 -11.81 -10.87 0.94
C SER A 93 -11.19 -10.89 -0.46
N VAL A 94 -11.97 -11.35 -1.44
CA VAL A 94 -11.58 -11.42 -2.86
C VAL A 94 -12.68 -10.80 -3.72
N ALA A 95 -12.30 -9.79 -4.52
CA ALA A 95 -13.22 -9.20 -5.48
C ALA A 95 -13.49 -10.15 -6.65
N ALA A 96 -14.76 -10.29 -7.04
CA ALA A 96 -15.17 -11.02 -8.23
C ALA A 96 -14.65 -10.36 -9.52
N GLU A 97 -14.32 -11.16 -10.52
CA GLU A 97 -13.83 -10.69 -11.83
C GLU A 97 -14.97 -10.48 -12.82
N GLY A 98 -16.06 -11.23 -12.68
CA GLY A 98 -17.21 -11.20 -13.58
C GLY A 98 -18.30 -10.24 -13.11
N GLU A 99 -18.96 -9.55 -14.04
CA GLU A 99 -20.11 -8.72 -13.74
C GLU A 99 -21.24 -9.56 -13.11
N GLY A 100 -21.71 -9.16 -11.93
CA GLY A 100 -22.73 -9.86 -11.17
C GLY A 100 -22.30 -11.19 -10.53
N ALA A 101 -21.03 -11.57 -10.65
CA ALA A 101 -20.46 -12.69 -9.89
C ALA A 101 -20.34 -12.31 -8.40
N PRO A 102 -20.53 -13.25 -7.47
CA PRO A 102 -20.39 -12.94 -6.05
C PRO A 102 -18.93 -12.73 -5.68
N HIS A 103 -18.65 -11.71 -4.88
CA HIS A 103 -17.38 -11.58 -4.17
C HIS A 103 -17.21 -12.71 -3.15
N ILE A 104 -16.04 -12.82 -2.57
CA ILE A 104 -15.72 -13.83 -1.56
C ILE A 104 -15.30 -13.11 -0.27
N VAL A 105 -15.82 -13.57 0.87
CA VAL A 105 -15.27 -13.31 2.19
C VAL A 105 -15.00 -14.63 2.86
N ASN A 106 -13.80 -14.82 3.39
CA ASN A 106 -13.41 -16.01 4.15
C ASN A 106 -12.94 -15.63 5.54
N ILE A 107 -13.37 -16.38 6.54
CA ILE A 107 -12.90 -16.26 7.93
C ILE A 107 -12.35 -17.61 8.37
N ASN A 108 -11.19 -17.61 9.00
CA ASN A 108 -10.61 -18.83 9.56
C ASN A 108 -11.32 -19.25 10.83
N SER A 109 -11.46 -20.55 11.03
CA SER A 109 -12.21 -21.14 12.19
C SER A 109 -11.65 -20.67 13.53
N ALA A 110 -10.33 -20.54 13.67
CA ALA A 110 -9.71 -20.04 14.89
C ALA A 110 -10.17 -18.61 15.25
N LEU A 111 -10.42 -17.76 14.26
CA LEU A 111 -10.97 -16.42 14.47
C LEU A 111 -12.42 -16.50 14.94
N VAL A 112 -13.24 -17.35 14.33
CA VAL A 112 -14.64 -17.55 14.75
C VAL A 112 -14.74 -18.02 16.20
N GLU A 113 -13.86 -18.93 16.63
CA GLU A 113 -13.83 -19.44 18.00
C GLU A 113 -13.33 -18.44 19.04
N LEU A 114 -12.43 -17.53 18.62
CA LEU A 114 -11.81 -16.54 19.50
C LEU A 114 -12.69 -15.32 19.73
N MET A 115 -13.45 -14.90 18.73
CA MET A 115 -14.20 -13.64 18.71
C MET A 115 -15.61 -13.80 19.31
N SER A 116 -16.10 -12.72 19.91
CA SER A 116 -17.54 -12.55 20.19
C SER A 116 -18.28 -12.15 18.91
N ASP A 117 -19.60 -12.21 18.95
CA ASP A 117 -20.44 -11.78 17.80
C ASP A 117 -20.18 -10.35 17.37
N ASP A 118 -19.97 -9.42 18.33
CA ASP A 118 -19.69 -8.03 17.99
C ASP A 118 -18.30 -7.87 17.36
N GLU A 119 -17.31 -8.61 17.84
CA GLU A 119 -15.97 -8.63 17.24
C GLU A 119 -16.00 -9.26 15.84
N LEU A 120 -16.82 -10.32 15.63
CA LEU A 120 -17.05 -10.89 14.30
C LEU A 120 -17.74 -9.87 13.37
N ARG A 121 -18.72 -9.09 13.86
CA ARG A 121 -19.32 -7.99 13.07
C ARG A 121 -18.27 -6.98 12.64
N PHE A 122 -17.34 -6.63 13.54
CA PHE A 122 -16.23 -5.75 13.19
C PHE A 122 -15.37 -6.34 12.06
N VAL A 123 -14.93 -7.59 12.17
CA VAL A 123 -14.10 -8.27 11.16
C VAL A 123 -14.85 -8.38 9.83
N ILE A 124 -16.11 -8.79 9.83
CA ILE A 124 -16.94 -8.86 8.63
C ILE A 124 -17.08 -7.47 7.99
N GLY A 125 -17.31 -6.44 8.79
CA GLY A 125 -17.39 -5.05 8.32
C GLY A 125 -16.08 -4.56 7.70
N HIS A 126 -14.95 -4.93 8.26
CA HIS A 126 -13.62 -4.65 7.74
C HIS A 126 -13.40 -5.33 6.37
N GLU A 127 -13.69 -6.61 6.24
CA GLU A 127 -13.55 -7.34 4.97
C GLU A 127 -14.50 -6.80 3.88
N LEU A 128 -15.74 -6.47 4.25
CA LEU A 128 -16.65 -5.80 3.33
C LEU A 128 -16.16 -4.40 2.96
N GLY A 129 -15.48 -3.69 3.86
CA GLY A 129 -14.84 -2.41 3.61
C GLY A 129 -13.82 -2.47 2.48
N HIS A 130 -12.98 -3.51 2.46
CA HIS A 130 -12.05 -3.74 1.37
C HIS A 130 -12.74 -3.97 0.02
N LEU A 131 -13.87 -4.68 0.00
CA LEU A 131 -14.66 -4.87 -1.21
C LEU A 131 -15.33 -3.58 -1.66
N MET A 132 -15.96 -2.84 -0.75
CA MET A 132 -16.64 -1.56 -1.01
C MET A 132 -15.68 -0.51 -1.56
N ASN A 133 -14.43 -0.52 -1.09
CA ASN A 133 -13.39 0.42 -1.50
C ASN A 133 -12.55 -0.10 -2.69
N ARG A 134 -12.89 -1.26 -3.25
CA ARG A 134 -12.21 -1.91 -4.39
C ARG A 134 -10.71 -2.20 -4.16
N ASN A 135 -10.27 -2.25 -2.91
CA ASN A 135 -8.87 -2.47 -2.56
C ASN A 135 -8.37 -3.83 -3.06
N THR A 136 -9.16 -4.88 -2.88
CA THR A 136 -8.81 -6.23 -3.32
C THR A 136 -8.70 -6.35 -4.85
N ALA A 137 -9.48 -5.58 -5.60
CA ALA A 137 -9.40 -5.51 -7.05
C ALA A 137 -8.08 -4.86 -7.49
N LEU A 138 -7.72 -3.71 -6.91
CA LEU A 138 -6.47 -3.02 -7.23
C LEU A 138 -5.24 -3.86 -6.81
N LEU A 139 -5.28 -4.50 -5.64
CA LEU A 139 -4.20 -5.37 -5.19
C LEU A 139 -3.92 -6.52 -6.17
N ARG A 140 -4.98 -7.10 -6.75
CA ARG A 140 -4.85 -8.11 -7.79
C ARG A 140 -4.17 -7.58 -9.05
N LEU A 141 -4.51 -6.36 -9.51
CA LEU A 141 -3.82 -5.72 -10.63
C LEU A 141 -2.34 -5.52 -10.33
N ILE A 142 -2.01 -5.06 -9.13
CA ILE A 142 -0.62 -4.88 -8.67
C ILE A 142 0.13 -6.22 -8.74
N HIS A 143 -0.43 -7.28 -8.18
CA HIS A 143 0.21 -8.61 -8.17
C HIS A 143 0.34 -9.22 -9.57
N PHE A 144 -0.57 -8.92 -10.47
CA PHE A 144 -0.48 -9.38 -11.85
C PHE A 144 0.65 -8.67 -12.61
N VAL A 145 0.76 -7.34 -12.50
CA VAL A 145 1.80 -6.55 -13.16
C VAL A 145 3.16 -6.75 -12.51
N PHE A 146 3.17 -6.88 -11.18
CA PHE A 146 4.35 -7.06 -10.35
C PHE A 146 4.20 -8.32 -9.47
N PRO A 147 4.43 -9.51 -10.02
CA PRO A 147 4.47 -10.74 -9.23
C PRO A 147 5.50 -10.65 -8.10
N PRO A 148 5.37 -11.44 -7.02
CA PRO A 148 6.35 -11.51 -5.96
C PRO A 148 7.77 -11.68 -6.51
N GLN A 149 8.73 -10.91 -5.98
CA GLN A 149 10.13 -10.85 -6.42
C GLN A 149 10.38 -10.13 -7.77
N SER A 150 9.39 -9.49 -8.36
CA SER A 150 9.61 -8.64 -9.53
C SER A 150 10.22 -7.29 -9.13
N ASN A 151 10.98 -6.68 -10.04
CA ASN A 151 11.55 -5.34 -9.85
C ASN A 151 10.46 -4.27 -10.05
N MET A 152 9.81 -3.88 -8.96
CA MET A 152 8.88 -2.75 -8.96
C MET A 152 9.65 -1.43 -8.82
N PRO A 153 9.28 -0.36 -9.55
CA PRO A 153 9.85 0.96 -9.34
C PRO A 153 9.64 1.42 -7.88
N ILE A 154 10.71 1.91 -7.24
CA ILE A 154 10.71 2.26 -5.81
C ILE A 154 9.61 3.26 -5.47
N ALA A 155 9.44 4.33 -6.27
CA ALA A 155 8.38 5.30 -6.06
C ALA A 155 6.97 4.66 -6.09
N LEU A 156 6.73 3.69 -6.98
CA LEU A 156 5.48 2.96 -7.04
C LEU A 156 5.32 2.04 -5.83
N GLN A 157 6.40 1.39 -5.40
CA GLN A 157 6.40 0.53 -4.20
C GLN A 157 6.00 1.32 -2.94
N HIS A 158 6.57 2.51 -2.73
CA HIS A 158 6.20 3.38 -1.61
C HIS A 158 4.73 3.83 -1.69
N LYS A 159 4.25 4.20 -2.88
CA LYS A 159 2.84 4.54 -3.07
C LYS A 159 1.91 3.39 -2.71
N ILE A 160 2.21 2.21 -3.22
CA ILE A 160 1.41 1.01 -2.95
C ILE A 160 1.41 0.71 -1.45
N LYS A 161 2.57 0.79 -0.79
CA LYS A 161 2.65 0.56 0.66
C LYS A 161 1.81 1.56 1.46
N LEU A 162 1.94 2.85 1.17
CA LEU A 162 1.13 3.87 1.84
C LEU A 162 -0.36 3.67 1.55
N TRP A 163 -0.73 3.40 0.30
CA TRP A 163 -2.10 3.09 -0.08
C TRP A 163 -2.65 1.88 0.69
N GLN A 164 -1.89 0.78 0.81
CA GLN A 164 -2.29 -0.39 1.59
C GLN A 164 -2.55 -0.04 3.05
N GLN A 165 -1.64 0.72 3.68
CA GLN A 165 -1.81 1.15 5.06
C GLN A 165 -3.06 2.03 5.26
N LEU A 166 -3.33 2.95 4.35
CA LEU A 166 -4.53 3.79 4.40
C LEU A 166 -5.80 2.98 4.12
N SER A 167 -5.74 1.99 3.23
CA SER A 167 -6.83 1.06 2.94
C SER A 167 -7.26 0.28 4.18
N GLU A 168 -6.30 -0.13 5.02
CA GLU A 168 -6.60 -0.76 6.31
C GLU A 168 -7.37 0.18 7.25
N LEU A 169 -6.95 1.46 7.31
CA LEU A 169 -7.66 2.45 8.13
C LEU A 169 -9.09 2.72 7.63
N VAL A 170 -9.30 2.69 6.32
CA VAL A 170 -10.65 2.80 5.72
C VAL A 170 -11.47 1.55 6.04
N ALA A 171 -10.92 0.35 5.89
CA ALA A 171 -11.59 -0.90 6.23
C ALA A 171 -11.98 -0.96 7.72
N ASP A 172 -11.10 -0.48 8.62
CA ASP A 172 -11.39 -0.36 10.05
C ASP A 172 -12.58 0.54 10.33
N ARG A 173 -12.75 1.65 9.59
CA ARG A 173 -13.93 2.53 9.72
C ARG A 173 -15.20 1.82 9.32
N TYR A 174 -15.20 1.00 8.27
CA TYR A 174 -16.34 0.16 7.91
C TYR A 174 -16.63 -0.89 9.00
N GLY A 175 -15.59 -1.51 9.57
CA GLY A 175 -15.72 -2.37 10.73
C GLY A 175 -16.36 -1.66 11.92
N TYR A 176 -15.91 -0.43 12.22
CA TYR A 176 -16.53 0.39 13.27
C TYR A 176 -18.00 0.73 12.96
N MET A 177 -18.32 1.07 11.74
CA MET A 177 -19.72 1.34 11.32
C MET A 177 -20.62 0.11 11.52
N ALA A 178 -20.08 -1.10 11.33
CA ALA A 178 -20.78 -2.35 11.58
C ALA A 178 -21.11 -2.57 13.06
N VAL A 179 -20.31 -2.03 13.99
CA VAL A 179 -20.42 -2.28 15.44
C VAL A 179 -20.86 -1.04 16.22
N GLY A 180 -20.25 0.11 15.94
CA GLY A 180 -20.48 1.37 16.65
C GLY A 180 -19.80 1.44 18.03
N SER A 181 -18.77 0.62 18.30
CA SER A 181 -18.11 0.51 19.60
C SER A 181 -16.59 0.43 19.44
N LEU A 182 -15.87 1.48 19.84
CA LEU A 182 -14.40 1.50 19.82
C LEU A 182 -13.78 0.38 20.70
N PRO A 183 -14.25 0.12 21.92
CA PRO A 183 -13.72 -0.98 22.74
C PRO A 183 -13.81 -2.34 22.06
N VAL A 184 -14.88 -2.63 21.33
CA VAL A 184 -15.05 -3.88 20.58
C VAL A 184 -14.01 -3.98 19.47
N CYS A 185 -13.81 -2.91 18.68
CA CYS A 185 -12.81 -2.86 17.61
C CYS A 185 -11.39 -3.10 18.16
N VAL A 186 -11.06 -2.42 19.26
CA VAL A 186 -9.75 -2.57 19.93
C VAL A 186 -9.56 -3.98 20.46
N SER A 187 -10.59 -4.56 21.08
CA SER A 187 -10.55 -5.97 21.52
C SER A 187 -10.27 -6.91 20.35
N ALA A 188 -10.94 -6.70 19.21
CA ALA A 188 -10.70 -7.50 18.00
C ALA A 188 -9.25 -7.37 17.51
N PHE A 189 -8.68 -6.16 17.43
CA PHE A 189 -7.28 -5.97 17.05
C PHE A 189 -6.31 -6.75 17.91
N PHE A 190 -6.49 -6.68 19.23
CA PHE A 190 -5.58 -7.38 20.15
C PHE A 190 -5.74 -8.89 20.13
N LYS A 191 -6.95 -9.39 19.94
CA LYS A 191 -7.20 -10.82 19.72
C LYS A 191 -6.56 -11.31 18.43
N MET A 192 -6.69 -10.55 17.34
CA MET A 192 -6.04 -10.88 16.07
C MET A 192 -4.51 -10.86 16.19
N ALA A 193 -3.95 -9.86 16.86
CA ALA A 193 -2.51 -9.71 17.02
C ALA A 193 -1.88 -10.76 17.97
N SER A 194 -2.59 -11.19 19.01
CA SER A 194 -2.03 -12.05 20.06
C SER A 194 -2.55 -13.49 20.05
N GLY A 195 -3.69 -13.76 19.43
CA GLY A 195 -4.40 -15.04 19.54
C GLY A 195 -5.00 -15.30 20.94
N LEU A 196 -4.96 -14.31 21.85
CA LEU A 196 -5.39 -14.49 23.23
C LEU A 196 -6.86 -14.14 23.42
N ASN A 197 -7.55 -14.92 24.24
CA ASN A 197 -8.87 -14.56 24.72
C ASN A 197 -8.75 -13.54 25.87
N LEU A 198 -8.89 -12.25 25.56
CA LEU A 198 -8.67 -11.14 26.49
C LEU A 198 -9.63 -11.18 27.70
N MET A 199 -10.85 -11.68 27.52
CA MET A 199 -11.80 -11.84 28.62
C MET A 199 -11.33 -12.88 29.65
N LYS A 200 -10.79 -14.01 29.19
CA LYS A 200 -10.21 -15.04 30.09
C LYS A 200 -8.97 -14.53 30.82
N MET A 201 -8.28 -13.54 30.26
CA MET A 201 -7.09 -12.95 30.86
C MET A 201 -7.39 -11.75 31.76
N ASN A 202 -8.67 -11.38 31.94
CA ASN A 202 -9.09 -10.18 32.69
C ASN A 202 -8.42 -8.88 32.22
N VAL A 203 -8.18 -8.73 30.90
CA VAL A 203 -7.59 -7.53 30.35
C VAL A 203 -8.64 -6.43 30.28
N SER A 204 -8.31 -5.25 30.80
CA SER A 204 -9.13 -4.05 30.63
C SER A 204 -8.97 -3.49 29.22
N ILE A 205 -10.05 -3.46 28.45
CA ILE A 205 -10.01 -2.89 27.08
C ILE A 205 -9.78 -1.38 27.13
N ASP A 206 -10.36 -0.67 28.11
CA ASP A 206 -10.13 0.77 28.27
C ASP A 206 -8.65 1.08 28.53
N ALA A 207 -7.98 0.26 29.38
CA ALA A 207 -6.55 0.38 29.61
C ALA A 207 -5.74 0.09 28.33
N LEU A 208 -6.16 -0.87 27.48
CA LEU A 208 -5.52 -1.12 26.19
C LEU A 208 -5.66 0.08 25.25
N VAL A 209 -6.83 0.71 25.21
CA VAL A 209 -7.04 1.94 24.41
C VAL A 209 -6.08 3.04 24.87
N GLU A 210 -6.06 3.33 26.18
CA GLU A 210 -5.19 4.36 26.76
C GLU A 210 -3.71 4.08 26.51
N GLU A 211 -3.26 2.85 26.71
CA GLU A 211 -1.86 2.46 26.46
C GLU A 211 -1.47 2.59 25.00
N ASN A 212 -2.36 2.24 24.06
CA ASN A 212 -2.07 2.40 22.64
C ASN A 212 -1.98 3.86 22.22
N ILE A 213 -2.83 4.74 22.75
CA ILE A 213 -2.75 6.18 22.51
C ILE A 213 -1.42 6.75 23.04
N LYS A 214 -0.97 6.32 24.22
CA LYS A 214 0.35 6.71 24.76
C LYS A 214 1.51 6.18 23.92
N HIS A 215 1.41 4.95 23.42
CA HIS A 215 2.45 4.37 22.54
C HIS A 215 2.57 5.08 21.19
N LEU A 216 1.59 5.88 20.78
CA LEU A 216 1.68 6.68 19.57
C LEU A 216 2.87 7.63 19.61
N ASP A 217 3.18 8.23 20.78
CA ASP A 217 4.33 9.11 20.96
C ASP A 217 5.67 8.41 20.70
N TYR A 218 5.75 7.10 21.00
CA TYR A 218 6.92 6.30 20.66
C TYR A 218 7.14 6.27 19.14
N PHE A 219 6.07 6.06 18.36
CA PHE A 219 6.15 6.00 16.90
C PHE A 219 6.34 7.37 16.24
N LEU A 220 5.98 8.46 16.91
CA LEU A 220 6.29 9.82 16.45
C LEU A 220 7.79 10.10 16.46
N ASN A 221 8.52 9.50 17.39
CA ASN A 221 9.93 9.75 17.66
C ASN A 221 10.87 8.62 17.24
N ASP A 222 10.34 7.41 17.01
CA ASP A 222 11.15 6.25 16.63
C ASP A 222 11.27 6.11 15.11
N LYS A 223 12.50 5.76 14.69
CA LYS A 223 12.86 5.61 13.27
C LYS A 223 12.67 4.19 12.73
N GLY A 224 12.33 3.22 13.61
CA GLY A 224 12.32 1.78 13.33
C GLY A 224 10.94 1.19 13.04
N LEU A 225 10.04 1.90 12.37
CA LEU A 225 8.72 1.38 12.07
C LEU A 225 8.75 0.30 10.99
N SER A 226 8.17 -0.82 11.38
CA SER A 226 8.11 -2.07 10.64
C SER A 226 7.68 -1.91 9.17
N ARG A 227 8.32 -2.69 8.30
CA ARG A 227 7.93 -2.92 6.89
C ARG A 227 6.59 -3.67 6.75
N ALA A 228 5.78 -3.74 7.81
CA ALA A 228 4.52 -4.46 7.81
C ALA A 228 3.52 -3.82 6.82
N ASP A 229 2.77 -4.66 6.14
CA ASP A 229 1.73 -4.25 5.19
C ASP A 229 0.54 -3.57 5.90
N HIS A 230 0.38 -3.83 7.20
CA HIS A 230 -0.65 -3.22 8.04
C HIS A 230 -0.04 -2.14 8.94
N PRO A 231 -0.77 -1.03 9.19
CA PRO A 231 -0.36 -0.04 10.19
C PRO A 231 -0.30 -0.70 11.58
N VAL A 232 0.63 -0.22 12.42
CA VAL A 232 0.72 -0.70 13.81
C VAL A 232 -0.55 -0.39 14.58
N ASN A 233 -0.90 -1.25 15.55
CA ASN A 233 -2.13 -1.11 16.32
C ASN A 233 -2.35 0.28 16.94
N PRO A 234 -1.35 0.98 17.52
CA PRO A 234 -1.53 2.35 18.02
C PRO A 234 -2.07 3.33 16.97
N ILE A 235 -1.63 3.23 15.72
CA ILE A 235 -2.13 4.06 14.62
C ILE A 235 -3.58 3.68 14.29
N ARG A 236 -3.91 2.38 14.16
CA ARG A 236 -5.27 1.89 13.90
C ARG A 236 -6.25 2.32 15.01
N VAL A 237 -5.85 2.14 16.28
CA VAL A 237 -6.65 2.55 17.44
C VAL A 237 -6.90 4.06 17.44
N GLN A 238 -5.87 4.87 17.19
CA GLN A 238 -6.02 6.32 17.15
C GLN A 238 -6.88 6.77 15.96
N ALA A 239 -6.72 6.18 14.79
CA ALA A 239 -7.54 6.48 13.62
C ALA A 239 -9.03 6.21 13.88
N LEU A 240 -9.37 5.09 14.51
CA LEU A 240 -10.74 4.78 14.92
C LEU A 240 -11.25 5.67 16.05
N ASN A 241 -10.40 6.03 17.01
CA ASN A 241 -10.75 6.98 18.07
C ASN A 241 -11.12 8.35 17.48
N LEU A 242 -10.37 8.84 16.49
CA LEU A 242 -10.68 10.06 15.76
C LEU A 242 -12.02 9.95 15.02
N PHE A 243 -12.22 8.85 14.30
CA PHE A 243 -13.47 8.60 13.56
C PHE A 243 -14.70 8.52 14.48
N ALA A 244 -14.55 7.94 15.67
CA ALA A 244 -15.62 7.84 16.65
C ALA A 244 -15.94 9.18 17.35
N ALA A 245 -14.93 10.05 17.56
CA ALA A 245 -15.04 11.25 18.35
C ALA A 245 -15.41 12.50 17.54
N CYS A 246 -14.97 12.62 16.27
CA CYS A 246 -15.21 13.78 15.42
C CYS A 246 -16.69 13.90 15.04
N GLN A 247 -17.16 15.14 14.86
CA GLN A 247 -18.56 15.43 14.51
C GLN A 247 -18.72 15.82 13.03
N THR A 248 -17.65 16.22 12.36
CA THR A 248 -17.65 16.62 10.95
C THR A 248 -16.51 15.96 10.18
N ASP A 249 -16.70 15.81 8.86
CA ASP A 249 -15.66 15.27 7.98
C ASP A 249 -14.43 16.18 7.94
N GLU A 250 -14.62 17.52 7.96
CA GLU A 250 -13.50 18.47 7.96
C GLU A 250 -12.64 18.38 9.23
N GLU A 251 -13.28 18.20 10.40
CA GLU A 251 -12.55 17.99 11.66
C GLU A 251 -11.76 16.68 11.60
N LEU A 252 -12.39 15.63 11.09
CA LEU A 252 -11.77 14.31 10.94
C LEU A 252 -10.56 14.37 10.00
N GLU A 253 -10.71 14.97 8.82
CA GLU A 253 -9.63 15.10 7.84
C GLU A 253 -8.42 15.83 8.44
N LYS A 254 -8.64 16.98 9.06
CA LYS A 254 -7.56 17.76 9.69
C LYS A 254 -6.80 16.95 10.75
N ARG A 255 -7.50 16.22 11.61
CA ARG A 255 -6.85 15.40 12.65
C ARG A 255 -6.20 14.15 12.07
N MET A 256 -6.72 13.61 10.97
CA MET A 256 -6.12 12.50 10.26
C MET A 256 -4.83 12.89 9.52
N GLU A 257 -4.69 14.13 9.04
CA GLU A 257 -3.45 14.61 8.41
C GLU A 257 -2.24 14.46 9.34
N GLU A 258 -2.40 14.78 10.64
CA GLU A 258 -1.34 14.60 11.63
C GLU A 258 -0.96 13.12 11.79
N LEU A 259 -1.96 12.25 11.85
CA LEU A 259 -1.76 10.80 11.97
C LEU A 259 -1.15 10.19 10.70
N ILE A 260 -1.61 10.62 9.53
CA ILE A 260 -1.05 10.21 8.23
C ILE A 260 0.40 10.70 8.11
N GLY A 261 0.72 11.87 8.67
CA GLY A 261 2.10 12.36 8.75
C GLY A 261 3.05 11.37 9.46
N ILE A 262 2.55 10.57 10.39
CA ILE A 262 3.33 9.48 11.01
C ILE A 262 3.54 8.34 10.03
N LEU A 263 2.51 7.94 9.30
CA LEU A 263 2.63 6.89 8.27
C LEU A 263 3.58 7.29 7.14
N LEU A 264 3.60 8.57 6.78
CA LEU A 264 4.55 9.12 5.82
C LEU A 264 6.00 9.10 6.33
N LYS A 265 6.18 9.16 7.66
CA LYS A 265 7.49 8.97 8.32
C LYS A 265 7.82 7.50 8.55
N VAL A 266 6.83 6.62 8.50
CA VAL A 266 6.96 5.16 8.62
C VAL A 266 7.51 4.61 7.30
N GLY A 267 8.64 4.07 7.33
CA GLY A 267 9.51 3.77 6.21
C GLY A 267 10.79 4.58 6.33
N ASN A 268 10.98 5.22 7.48
CA ASN A 268 12.16 5.96 7.89
C ASN A 268 13.17 5.05 8.60
N GLU A 269 13.37 3.84 8.10
CA GLU A 269 14.71 3.27 8.23
C GLU A 269 15.66 4.25 7.56
N GLU A 270 16.87 4.33 8.04
CA GLU A 270 17.91 5.20 7.47
C GLU A 270 18.00 5.04 5.94
N ILE A 271 17.81 3.81 5.45
CA ILE A 271 17.76 3.50 4.03
C ILE A 271 16.60 4.18 3.30
N ASP A 272 15.42 4.28 3.90
CA ASP A 272 14.26 4.89 3.24
C ASP A 272 14.43 6.41 3.07
N GLN A 273 15.08 7.08 4.02
CA GLN A 273 15.41 8.51 3.91
C GLN A 273 16.39 8.75 2.77
N HIS A 274 17.43 7.93 2.68
CA HIS A 274 18.40 8.00 1.60
C HIS A 274 17.77 7.63 0.26
N MET A 275 16.82 6.68 0.22
CA MET A 275 16.07 6.33 -0.99
C MET A 275 15.18 7.49 -1.47
N MET A 276 14.49 8.17 -0.57
CA MET A 276 13.71 9.36 -0.94
C MET A 276 14.62 10.46 -1.49
N MET A 277 15.75 10.71 -0.81
CA MET A 277 16.73 11.70 -1.26
C MET A 277 17.32 11.32 -2.62
N PHE A 278 17.67 10.06 -2.82
CA PHE A 278 18.12 9.53 -4.10
C PHE A 278 17.11 9.78 -5.23
N VAL A 279 15.84 9.44 -5.03
CA VAL A 279 14.80 9.61 -6.07
C VAL A 279 14.59 11.08 -6.41
N ALA A 280 14.52 11.96 -5.40
CA ALA A 280 14.33 13.40 -5.60
C ALA A 280 15.52 14.03 -6.35
N THR A 281 16.75 13.71 -5.93
CA THR A 281 17.97 14.27 -6.53
C THR A 281 18.28 13.69 -7.91
N ALA A 282 18.02 12.39 -8.13
CA ALA A 282 18.19 11.75 -9.45
C ALA A 282 17.34 12.41 -10.53
N GLY A 283 16.07 12.72 -10.22
CA GLY A 283 15.19 13.45 -11.16
C GLY A 283 15.80 14.79 -11.57
N LEU A 284 16.27 15.58 -10.60
CA LEU A 284 16.88 16.88 -10.87
C LEU A 284 18.19 16.77 -11.64
N ILE A 285 19.05 15.81 -11.31
CA ILE A 285 20.35 15.63 -11.99
C ILE A 285 20.17 15.21 -13.46
N VAL A 286 19.26 14.28 -13.72
CA VAL A 286 19.00 13.84 -15.10
C VAL A 286 18.41 14.99 -15.92
N SER A 287 17.43 15.69 -15.37
CA SER A 287 16.82 16.83 -16.07
C SER A 287 17.80 18.00 -16.28
N SER A 288 18.85 18.14 -15.44
CA SER A 288 19.88 19.17 -15.59
C SER A 288 20.98 18.83 -16.61
N ALA A 289 20.99 17.62 -17.15
CA ALA A 289 22.05 17.18 -18.08
C ALA A 289 22.09 17.99 -19.38
N ASP A 290 20.98 18.60 -19.77
CA ASP A 290 20.82 19.30 -21.06
C ASP A 290 21.16 20.81 -21.07
N GLU A 291 21.67 21.38 -19.97
CA GLU A 291 21.96 22.81 -19.77
C GLU A 291 20.73 23.68 -19.40
N GLU A 292 20.84 24.35 -18.25
CA GLU A 292 19.88 25.34 -17.72
C GLU A 292 18.46 24.81 -17.48
N ILE A 293 18.28 23.98 -16.45
CA ILE A 293 16.95 23.84 -15.87
C ILE A 293 16.53 25.22 -15.35
N SER A 294 15.47 25.76 -15.92
CA SER A 294 14.82 26.95 -15.38
C SER A 294 14.25 26.62 -13.98
N LYS A 295 14.15 27.63 -13.12
CA LYS A 295 13.48 27.47 -11.80
C LYS A 295 12.06 26.91 -11.94
N ASP A 296 11.40 27.18 -13.06
CA ASP A 296 10.04 26.73 -13.33
C ASP A 296 10.01 25.22 -13.68
N GLU A 297 11.03 24.68 -14.33
CA GLU A 297 11.16 23.24 -14.59
C GLU A 297 11.50 22.48 -13.30
N VAL A 298 12.40 23.01 -12.46
CA VAL A 298 12.66 22.45 -11.12
C VAL A 298 11.37 22.41 -10.31
N ASN A 299 10.63 23.51 -10.27
CA ASN A 299 9.35 23.55 -9.56
C ASN A 299 8.33 22.57 -10.16
N THR A 300 8.29 22.43 -11.48
CA THR A 300 7.39 21.45 -12.14
C THR A 300 7.76 20.02 -11.78
N ILE A 301 9.06 19.67 -11.74
CA ILE A 301 9.53 18.35 -11.32
C ILE A 301 9.19 18.12 -9.84
N LEU A 302 9.42 19.12 -9.00
CA LEU A 302 9.13 19.03 -7.57
C LEU A 302 7.63 18.99 -7.27
N ASP A 303 6.82 19.73 -8.02
CA ASP A 303 5.36 19.67 -7.93
C ASP A 303 4.85 18.30 -8.41
N HIS A 304 5.49 17.73 -9.44
CA HIS A 304 5.20 16.37 -9.89
C HIS A 304 5.56 15.33 -8.82
N LEU A 305 6.73 15.46 -8.19
CA LEU A 305 7.14 14.60 -7.09
C LEU A 305 6.28 14.83 -5.83
N ALA A 306 5.89 16.08 -5.54
CA ALA A 306 4.97 16.43 -4.45
C ALA A 306 3.54 15.93 -4.72
N GLY A 307 3.10 15.93 -5.98
CA GLY A 307 1.83 15.32 -6.40
C GLY A 307 1.75 13.83 -6.13
N TYR A 308 2.89 13.19 -5.87
CA TYR A 308 2.93 11.79 -5.42
C TYR A 308 2.71 11.62 -3.91
N HIS A 309 2.53 12.69 -3.13
CA HIS A 309 2.33 12.70 -1.67
C HIS A 309 3.29 11.81 -0.84
N ILE A 310 4.33 11.25 -1.46
CA ILE A 310 5.32 10.38 -0.84
C ILE A 310 6.44 11.21 -0.21
N PHE A 311 6.68 12.39 -0.77
CA PHE A 311 7.74 13.28 -0.30
C PHE A 311 7.13 14.38 0.56
N PRO A 312 7.58 14.54 1.81
CA PRO A 312 7.25 15.73 2.56
C PRO A 312 7.64 16.97 1.74
N LYS A 313 6.73 17.90 1.57
CA LYS A 313 7.00 19.15 0.82
C LYS A 313 8.27 19.82 1.32
N SER A 314 8.51 19.77 2.64
CA SER A 314 9.73 20.28 3.28
C SER A 314 11.02 19.64 2.77
N LEU A 315 11.00 18.36 2.40
CA LEU A 315 12.15 17.68 1.80
C LEU A 315 12.42 18.19 0.39
N LEU A 316 11.35 18.29 -0.41
CA LEU A 316 11.45 18.79 -1.78
C LEU A 316 11.91 20.25 -1.83
N ASP A 317 11.36 21.09 -0.96
CA ASP A 317 11.79 22.50 -0.80
C ASP A 317 13.27 22.59 -0.38
N ALA A 318 13.73 21.70 0.52
CA ALA A 318 15.12 21.65 0.94
C ALA A 318 16.06 21.21 -0.20
N VAL A 319 15.65 20.22 -1.00
CA VAL A 319 16.40 19.76 -2.17
C VAL A 319 16.45 20.85 -3.24
N ALA A 320 15.33 21.52 -3.52
CA ALA A 320 15.25 22.61 -4.51
C ALA A 320 16.10 23.82 -4.13
N ALA A 321 16.15 24.16 -2.84
CA ALA A 321 16.93 25.28 -2.33
C ALA A 321 18.43 24.98 -2.20
N SER A 322 18.83 23.72 -2.38
CA SER A 322 20.21 23.29 -2.18
C SER A 322 21.07 23.52 -3.45
N GLU A 323 22.20 24.20 -3.27
CA GLU A 323 23.25 24.28 -4.29
C GLU A 323 24.09 22.96 -4.39
N LYS A 324 23.78 21.95 -3.55
CA LYS A 324 24.55 20.71 -3.39
C LYS A 324 23.76 19.45 -3.79
N VAL A 325 22.87 19.56 -4.79
CA VAL A 325 22.05 18.42 -5.23
C VAL A 325 22.90 17.21 -5.61
N SER A 326 24.04 17.42 -6.29
CA SER A 326 24.95 16.36 -6.67
C SER A 326 25.61 15.67 -5.47
N ASP A 327 25.99 16.44 -4.44
CA ASP A 327 26.57 15.87 -3.22
C ASP A 327 25.54 15.04 -2.47
N MET A 328 24.29 15.54 -2.35
CA MET A 328 23.18 14.83 -1.71
C MET A 328 22.83 13.53 -2.43
N PHE A 329 22.91 13.52 -3.77
CA PHE A 329 22.72 12.32 -4.57
C PHE A 329 23.81 11.29 -4.28
N VAL A 330 25.07 11.69 -4.35
CA VAL A 330 26.22 10.80 -4.10
C VAL A 330 26.17 10.22 -2.70
N GLU A 331 25.91 11.05 -1.70
CA GLU A 331 25.79 10.64 -0.30
C GLU A 331 24.66 9.62 -0.12
N SER A 332 23.50 9.87 -0.74
CA SER A 332 22.36 8.96 -0.68
C SER A 332 22.69 7.60 -1.29
N VAL A 333 23.30 7.58 -2.49
CA VAL A 333 23.69 6.33 -3.16
C VAL A 333 24.69 5.54 -2.32
N GLN A 334 25.71 6.21 -1.73
CA GLN A 334 26.71 5.56 -0.89
C GLN A 334 26.09 4.92 0.35
N HIS A 335 25.25 5.65 1.09
CA HIS A 335 24.59 5.12 2.28
C HIS A 335 23.64 3.96 1.95
N ILE A 336 22.89 4.05 0.86
CA ILE A 336 22.02 2.92 0.43
C ILE A 336 22.87 1.70 0.13
N MET A 337 24.00 1.85 -0.60
CA MET A 337 24.87 0.73 -0.93
C MET A 337 25.60 0.15 0.28
N GLU A 338 25.88 0.95 1.31
CA GLU A 338 26.43 0.49 2.59
C GLU A 338 25.42 -0.34 3.39
N LEU A 339 24.16 0.09 3.40
CA LEU A 339 23.07 -0.59 4.12
C LEU A 339 22.57 -1.83 3.37
N ASP A 340 22.40 -1.74 2.05
CA ASP A 340 21.96 -2.82 1.18
C ASP A 340 22.64 -2.77 -0.20
N PRO A 341 23.77 -3.47 -0.39
CA PRO A 341 24.48 -3.52 -1.68
C PRO A 341 23.64 -4.06 -2.85
N SER A 342 22.59 -4.81 -2.58
CA SER A 342 21.73 -5.39 -3.63
C SER A 342 20.89 -4.32 -4.36
N MET A 343 20.69 -3.15 -3.76
CA MET A 343 19.96 -2.02 -4.33
C MET A 343 20.71 -1.31 -5.48
N ARG A 344 22.01 -1.56 -5.64
CA ARG A 344 22.86 -0.91 -6.64
C ARG A 344 22.31 -0.98 -8.06
N GLU A 345 21.90 -2.18 -8.52
CA GLU A 345 21.34 -2.35 -9.87
C GLU A 345 19.98 -1.66 -10.01
N GLY A 346 19.15 -1.72 -8.98
CA GLY A 346 17.84 -1.07 -8.95
C GLY A 346 17.94 0.45 -9.07
N MET A 347 18.87 1.07 -8.33
CA MET A 347 19.13 2.52 -8.39
C MET A 347 19.68 2.94 -9.76
N MET A 348 20.67 2.22 -10.29
CA MET A 348 21.20 2.51 -11.63
C MET A 348 20.12 2.34 -12.71
N GLY A 349 19.28 1.32 -12.59
CA GLY A 349 18.14 1.12 -13.46
C GLY A 349 17.10 2.23 -13.38
N TYR A 350 16.92 2.85 -12.21
CA TYR A 350 16.07 4.03 -12.06
C TYR A 350 16.61 5.23 -12.86
N VAL A 351 17.91 5.53 -12.73
CA VAL A 351 18.57 6.60 -13.50
C VAL A 351 18.44 6.36 -15.02
N ILE A 352 18.67 5.12 -15.46
CA ILE A 352 18.51 4.74 -16.88
C ILE A 352 17.07 5.00 -17.35
N ARG A 353 16.06 4.62 -16.57
CA ARG A 353 14.65 4.85 -16.93
C ARG A 353 14.28 6.32 -16.99
N LEU A 354 14.85 7.15 -16.13
CA LEU A 354 14.67 8.61 -16.21
C LEU A 354 15.20 9.14 -17.56
N ILE A 355 16.41 8.74 -17.97
CA ILE A 355 17.00 9.12 -19.27
C ILE A 355 16.16 8.63 -20.44
N LEU A 356 15.53 7.45 -20.31
CA LEU A 356 14.71 6.87 -21.39
C LEU A 356 13.26 7.40 -21.40
N SER A 357 12.86 8.24 -20.45
CA SER A 357 11.45 8.60 -20.23
C SER A 357 10.82 9.41 -21.36
N ASP A 358 11.57 10.30 -21.98
CA ASP A 358 11.13 11.16 -23.10
C ASP A 358 11.32 10.53 -24.48
N LYS A 359 11.99 9.36 -24.55
CA LYS A 359 12.31 8.62 -25.78
C LYS A 359 13.29 9.33 -26.73
N ASP A 360 13.89 10.43 -26.31
CA ASP A 360 14.90 11.19 -27.07
C ASP A 360 16.23 11.20 -26.27
N ILE A 361 17.08 10.21 -26.55
CA ILE A 361 18.34 10.03 -25.83
C ILE A 361 19.38 10.97 -26.37
N LYS A 362 19.81 11.93 -25.57
CA LYS A 362 20.83 12.92 -25.95
C LYS A 362 22.22 12.49 -25.51
N GLY A 363 23.23 12.97 -26.26
CA GLY A 363 24.62 12.61 -25.98
C GLY A 363 25.09 12.99 -24.58
N LYS A 364 24.61 14.11 -24.02
CA LYS A 364 24.92 14.57 -22.66
C LYS A 364 24.32 13.66 -21.57
N GLU A 365 23.13 13.13 -21.79
CA GLU A 365 22.51 12.16 -20.86
C GLU A 365 23.25 10.83 -20.84
N VAL A 366 23.77 10.40 -22.00
CA VAL A 366 24.63 9.21 -22.08
C VAL A 366 25.94 9.46 -21.37
N GLU A 367 26.55 10.65 -21.51
CA GLU A 367 27.77 11.04 -20.81
C GLU A 367 27.54 11.09 -19.29
N LEU A 368 26.42 11.67 -18.85
CA LEU A 368 25.99 11.67 -17.45
C LEU A 368 25.84 10.24 -16.93
N LEU A 369 25.19 9.36 -17.66
CA LEU A 369 24.98 7.96 -17.29
C LEU A 369 26.30 7.24 -17.04
N TYR A 370 27.28 7.41 -17.94
CA TYR A 370 28.61 6.81 -17.75
C TYR A 370 29.35 7.43 -16.57
N ASN A 371 29.25 8.75 -16.40
CA ASN A 371 29.87 9.43 -15.27
C ASN A 371 29.31 8.94 -13.92
N LEU A 372 28.00 8.91 -13.76
CA LEU A 372 27.35 8.39 -12.54
C LEU A 372 27.66 6.90 -12.35
N GLY A 373 27.60 6.12 -13.41
CA GLY A 373 27.86 4.68 -13.36
C GLY A 373 29.28 4.35 -12.91
N GLU A 374 30.28 5.05 -13.45
CA GLU A 374 31.70 4.81 -13.09
C GLU A 374 32.04 5.39 -11.71
N ASN A 375 31.68 6.66 -11.44
CA ASN A 375 32.20 7.40 -10.31
C ASN A 375 31.34 7.28 -9.03
N VAL A 376 30.02 7.01 -9.17
CA VAL A 376 29.11 6.93 -8.03
C VAL A 376 28.72 5.48 -7.75
N PHE A 377 28.30 4.76 -8.79
CA PHE A 377 27.86 3.37 -8.64
C PHE A 377 29.00 2.35 -8.74
N GLY A 378 30.19 2.72 -9.22
CA GLY A 378 31.35 1.84 -9.34
C GLY A 378 31.18 0.72 -10.36
N TYR A 379 30.45 0.95 -11.45
CA TYR A 379 30.34 0.05 -12.58
C TYR A 379 31.45 0.28 -13.60
N THR A 380 31.83 -0.76 -14.30
CA THR A 380 32.67 -0.62 -15.50
C THR A 380 31.83 -0.16 -16.69
N ARG A 381 32.42 0.47 -17.69
CA ARG A 381 31.73 0.89 -18.92
C ARG A 381 30.97 -0.24 -19.60
N LYS A 382 31.52 -1.44 -19.58
CA LYS A 382 30.86 -2.62 -20.16
C LYS A 382 29.59 -3.00 -19.39
N GLU A 383 29.62 -2.95 -18.08
CA GLU A 383 28.43 -3.22 -17.26
C GLU A 383 27.37 -2.16 -17.46
N ILE A 384 27.73 -0.88 -17.53
CA ILE A 384 26.81 0.22 -17.83
C ILE A 384 26.16 0.02 -19.18
N ALA A 385 26.94 -0.29 -20.24
CA ALA A 385 26.40 -0.56 -21.57
C ALA A 385 25.44 -1.75 -21.58
N ASN A 386 25.75 -2.81 -20.85
CA ASN A 386 24.87 -3.98 -20.73
C ASN A 386 23.56 -3.65 -20.00
N LEU A 387 23.63 -2.90 -18.89
CA LEU A 387 22.44 -2.45 -18.16
C LEU A 387 21.58 -1.53 -19.03
N PHE A 388 22.19 -0.57 -19.70
CA PHE A 388 21.51 0.35 -20.61
C PHE A 388 20.81 -0.42 -21.74
N GLY A 389 21.51 -1.37 -22.37
CA GLY A 389 20.94 -2.22 -23.41
C GLY A 389 19.75 -3.06 -22.89
N LYS A 390 19.84 -3.60 -21.67
CA LYS A 390 18.75 -4.34 -21.01
C LYS A 390 17.51 -3.44 -20.85
N TYR A 391 17.67 -2.22 -20.37
CA TYR A 391 16.55 -1.30 -20.14
C TYR A 391 15.97 -0.74 -21.43
N ILE A 392 16.77 -0.52 -22.48
CA ILE A 392 16.26 -0.20 -23.81
C ILE A 392 15.38 -1.34 -24.34
N GLN A 393 15.83 -2.59 -24.24
CA GLN A 393 15.02 -3.73 -24.69
C GLN A 393 13.67 -3.81 -23.98
N ILE A 394 13.67 -3.63 -22.65
CA ILE A 394 12.43 -3.64 -21.86
C ILE A 394 11.51 -2.48 -22.25
N GLY A 395 12.04 -1.28 -22.50
CA GLY A 395 11.27 -0.07 -22.79
C GLY A 395 10.78 0.07 -24.22
N TYR A 396 11.49 -0.49 -25.21
CA TYR A 396 11.21 -0.26 -26.63
C TYR A 396 10.78 -1.52 -27.41
N VAL A 397 11.05 -2.72 -26.90
CA VAL A 397 10.56 -3.97 -27.52
C VAL A 397 9.19 -4.28 -26.94
N PRO A 398 8.14 -4.44 -27.77
CA PRO A 398 6.83 -4.84 -27.31
C PRO A 398 6.90 -6.13 -26.51
N SER A 399 6.22 -6.18 -25.36
CA SER A 399 6.30 -7.30 -24.41
C SER A 399 5.87 -8.65 -25.03
N HIS A 400 5.00 -8.62 -26.06
CA HIS A 400 4.59 -9.83 -26.78
C HIS A 400 5.71 -10.48 -27.59
N GLU A 401 6.72 -9.74 -28.05
CA GLU A 401 7.89 -10.30 -28.74
C GLU A 401 8.87 -11.00 -27.78
N LEU A 402 8.88 -10.60 -26.51
CA LEU A 402 9.70 -11.21 -25.47
C LEU A 402 9.14 -12.56 -24.98
N MET A 403 7.84 -12.80 -25.16
CA MET A 403 7.19 -14.06 -24.75
C MET A 403 7.48 -15.23 -25.73
N TYR A 404 8.00 -14.97 -26.92
CA TYR A 404 8.29 -15.98 -27.94
C TYR A 404 9.80 -16.24 -28.18
N ARG A 405 10.66 -15.69 -27.30
CA ARG A 405 12.09 -15.97 -27.26
C ARG A 405 12.50 -16.62 -25.95
#